data_68f09813bc36c5329e14afe865f6a55f
#
_entry.id   68f09813bc36c5329e14afe865f6a55f
#
_cell.length_a   1.000
_cell.length_b   1.000
_cell.length_c   1.000
_cell.angle_alpha   90.00
_cell.angle_beta   90.00
_cell.angle_gamma   90.00
#
_symmetry.space_group_name_H-M   'P 1'
#
loop_
_entity.id
_entity.type
_entity.pdbx_description
1 polymer ?
#
loop_
_entity_poly.entity_id
_entity_poly.type
_entity_poly.pdbx_seq_one_letter_code
_entity_poly.pdbx_strand_id
1 'polypeptide(L)'
;MIVSGLPASGKSTLARALAEELGLPLLDKDEILESLYDSLGVGDHDWRRRLSRAGDDVLFRLAARTRGAVLDNWWHHETAPARLRELGGRLVEVFCDCDPALAAERFQARTRHPGHLDRRQSPEQVAERVAVIRATFPGPLRLGGPLLAVDTNDRVDPATVTRRLAPLLAAPVLPG
;
A
#
# COMPACT_ATOMS: atom_id res chain seq x y z
N MET A 1 8.03 -8.06 1.09
CA MET A 1 7.85 -7.09 -0.03
C MET A 1 6.81 -6.05 0.39
N ILE A 2 7.05 -4.78 0.08
CA ILE A 2 6.19 -3.66 0.45
C ILE A 2 5.65 -3.05 -0.84
N VAL A 3 4.34 -2.95 -1.00
CA VAL A 3 3.73 -2.23 -2.14
C VAL A 3 3.32 -0.85 -1.67
N SER A 4 3.83 0.19 -2.32
CA SER A 4 3.64 1.60 -1.95
C SER A 4 3.13 2.44 -3.12
N GLY A 5 2.70 3.66 -2.87
CA GLY A 5 2.16 4.58 -3.86
C GLY A 5 0.90 5.32 -3.37
N LEU A 6 0.34 6.17 -4.20
CA LEU A 6 -0.84 6.97 -3.87
C LEU A 6 -2.10 6.11 -3.61
N PRO A 7 -3.10 6.59 -2.85
CA PRO A 7 -4.42 5.98 -2.84
C PRO A 7 -4.96 5.84 -4.26
N ALA A 8 -5.54 4.67 -4.57
CA ALA A 8 -6.05 4.33 -5.89
C ALA A 8 -5.03 4.29 -7.05
N SER A 9 -3.72 4.26 -6.76
CA SER A 9 -2.67 4.06 -7.77
C SER A 9 -2.59 2.62 -8.31
N GLY A 10 -3.44 1.70 -7.90
CA GLY A 10 -3.40 0.30 -8.32
C GLY A 10 -2.61 -0.64 -7.39
N LYS A 11 -2.14 -0.16 -6.23
CA LYS A 11 -1.37 -0.95 -5.25
C LYS A 11 -1.98 -2.31 -4.93
N SER A 12 -3.23 -2.33 -4.45
CA SER A 12 -3.88 -3.57 -4.01
C SER A 12 -4.08 -4.57 -5.15
N THR A 13 -4.36 -4.08 -6.36
CA THR A 13 -4.43 -4.92 -7.56
C THR A 13 -3.07 -5.56 -7.87
N LEU A 14 -2.01 -4.76 -7.86
CA LEU A 14 -0.65 -5.26 -8.11
C LEU A 14 -0.15 -6.15 -6.98
N ALA A 15 -0.40 -5.78 -5.71
CA ALA A 15 0.00 -6.55 -4.54
C ALA A 15 -0.61 -7.97 -4.56
N ARG A 16 -1.90 -8.08 -4.87
CA ARG A 16 -2.60 -9.37 -4.98
C ARG A 16 -1.99 -10.23 -6.08
N ALA A 17 -1.80 -9.65 -7.27
CA ALA A 17 -1.21 -10.37 -8.40
C ALA A 17 0.23 -10.82 -8.12
N LEU A 18 1.05 -9.97 -7.48
CA LEU A 18 2.42 -10.34 -7.09
C LEU A 18 2.45 -11.42 -6.00
N ALA A 19 1.51 -11.39 -5.05
CA ALA A 19 1.39 -12.42 -4.03
C ALA A 19 1.09 -13.80 -4.66
N GLU A 20 0.16 -13.85 -5.62
CA GLU A 20 -0.17 -15.05 -6.38
C GLU A 20 1.03 -15.57 -7.19
N GLU A 21 1.66 -14.71 -7.99
CA GLU A 21 2.81 -15.06 -8.84
C GLU A 21 4.03 -15.56 -8.04
N LEU A 22 4.24 -15.01 -6.84
CA LEU A 22 5.37 -15.36 -5.99
C LEU A 22 5.06 -16.46 -4.97
N GLY A 23 3.80 -16.91 -4.87
CA GLY A 23 3.37 -17.86 -3.86
C GLY A 23 3.55 -17.34 -2.43
N LEU A 24 3.41 -16.03 -2.22
CA LEU A 24 3.55 -15.38 -0.91
C LEU A 24 2.18 -15.01 -0.34
N PRO A 25 2.01 -15.04 0.99
CA PRO A 25 0.80 -14.49 1.60
C PRO A 25 0.70 -12.98 1.32
N LEU A 26 -0.51 -12.53 0.98
CA LEU A 26 -0.87 -11.11 0.95
C LEU A 26 -1.34 -10.69 2.35
N LEU A 27 -0.80 -9.62 2.86
CA LEU A 27 -1.28 -8.94 4.06
C LEU A 27 -1.78 -7.55 3.65
N ASP A 28 -3.08 -7.46 3.41
CA ASP A 28 -3.77 -6.25 3.00
C ASP A 28 -4.44 -5.59 4.23
N LYS A 29 -4.02 -4.39 4.55
CA LYS A 29 -4.54 -3.66 5.70
C LYS A 29 -6.00 -3.26 5.53
N ASP A 30 -6.44 -2.95 4.31
CA ASP A 30 -7.83 -2.58 4.08
C ASP A 30 -8.75 -3.81 4.28
N GLU A 31 -8.35 -5.02 3.86
CA GLU A 31 -9.09 -6.26 4.13
C GLU A 31 -9.20 -6.55 5.64
N ILE A 32 -8.10 -6.35 6.39
CA ILE A 32 -8.11 -6.50 7.85
C ILE A 32 -9.08 -5.48 8.48
N LEU A 33 -9.03 -4.23 8.03
CA LEU A 33 -9.85 -3.15 8.57
C LEU A 33 -11.33 -3.34 8.24
N GLU A 34 -11.66 -3.79 7.03
CA GLU A 34 -13.02 -4.09 6.61
C GLU A 34 -13.61 -5.25 7.42
N SER A 35 -12.83 -6.31 7.67
CA SER A 35 -13.23 -7.40 8.57
C SER A 35 -13.49 -6.92 10.00
N LEU A 36 -12.76 -5.90 10.47
CA LEU A 36 -13.04 -5.29 11.77
C LEU A 36 -14.33 -4.47 11.75
N TYR A 37 -14.65 -3.76 10.66
CA TYR A 37 -15.92 -3.07 10.51
C TYR A 37 -17.11 -4.03 10.48
N ASP A 38 -16.98 -5.15 9.76
CA ASP A 38 -18.04 -6.18 9.69
C ASP A 38 -18.30 -6.81 11.05
N SER A 39 -17.24 -7.05 11.84
CA SER A 39 -17.35 -7.72 13.13
C SER A 39 -17.75 -6.81 14.28
N LEU A 40 -17.28 -5.57 14.27
CA LEU A 40 -17.39 -4.62 15.40
C LEU A 40 -18.32 -3.42 15.09
N GLY A 41 -18.80 -3.34 13.86
CA GLY A 41 -19.66 -2.27 13.38
C GLY A 41 -18.91 -1.04 12.86
N VAL A 42 -19.62 -0.28 12.03
CA VAL A 42 -19.19 1.02 11.51
C VAL A 42 -19.56 2.10 12.53
N GLY A 43 -18.67 3.05 12.77
CA GLY A 43 -18.87 4.15 13.70
C GLY A 43 -18.43 5.50 13.14
N ASP A 44 -18.12 6.43 14.02
CA ASP A 44 -17.62 7.75 13.69
C ASP A 44 -16.12 7.75 13.29
N HIS A 45 -15.58 8.95 13.05
CA HIS A 45 -14.16 9.11 12.71
C HIS A 45 -13.20 8.63 13.80
N ASP A 46 -13.58 8.73 15.09
CA ASP A 46 -12.74 8.27 16.19
C ASP A 46 -12.72 6.76 16.27
N TRP A 47 -13.87 6.12 16.08
CA TRP A 47 -13.98 4.67 15.98
C TRP A 47 -13.17 4.13 14.79
N ARG A 48 -13.32 4.74 13.61
CA ARG A 48 -12.52 4.41 12.43
C ARG A 48 -11.01 4.50 12.72
N ARG A 49 -10.54 5.57 13.39
CA ARG A 49 -9.13 5.72 13.75
C ARG A 49 -8.63 4.64 14.69
N ARG A 50 -9.47 4.20 15.65
CA ARG A 50 -9.13 3.10 16.57
C ARG A 50 -8.99 1.79 15.80
N LEU A 51 -9.96 1.45 14.97
CA LEU A 51 -9.91 0.22 14.17
C LEU A 51 -8.78 0.25 13.14
N SER A 52 -8.50 1.40 12.54
CA SER A 52 -7.37 1.56 11.63
C SER A 52 -6.04 1.26 12.32
N ARG A 53 -5.82 1.74 13.54
CA ARG A 53 -4.63 1.41 14.33
C ARG A 53 -4.57 -0.07 14.70
N ALA A 54 -5.68 -0.64 15.11
CA ALA A 54 -5.76 -2.08 15.38
C ALA A 54 -5.43 -2.91 14.13
N GLY A 55 -5.93 -2.50 12.96
CA GLY A 55 -5.60 -3.15 11.67
C GLY A 55 -4.11 -3.07 11.34
N ASP A 56 -3.48 -1.91 11.58
CA ASP A 56 -2.02 -1.77 11.43
C ASP A 56 -1.26 -2.72 12.38
N ASP A 57 -1.66 -2.80 13.65
CA ASP A 57 -1.02 -3.68 14.62
C ASP A 57 -1.18 -5.16 14.26
N VAL A 58 -2.34 -5.57 13.77
CA VAL A 58 -2.57 -6.93 13.26
C VAL A 58 -1.66 -7.21 12.06
N LEU A 59 -1.61 -6.31 11.07
CA LEU A 59 -0.77 -6.44 9.89
C LEU A 59 0.71 -6.64 10.28
N PHE A 60 1.25 -5.78 11.13
CA PHE A 60 2.65 -5.88 11.55
C PHE A 60 2.93 -7.13 12.38
N ARG A 61 2.01 -7.57 13.24
CA ARG A 61 2.15 -8.83 14.00
C ARG A 61 2.16 -10.05 13.09
N LEU A 62 1.31 -10.08 12.06
CA LEU A 62 1.30 -11.15 11.08
C LEU A 62 2.57 -11.14 10.25
N ALA A 63 2.99 -9.96 9.76
CA ALA A 63 4.22 -9.81 8.99
C ALA A 63 5.45 -10.31 9.75
N ALA A 64 5.57 -9.99 11.04
CA ALA A 64 6.68 -10.43 11.88
C ALA A 64 6.74 -11.95 12.10
N ARG A 65 5.65 -12.67 11.84
CA ARG A 65 5.57 -14.14 12.02
C ARG A 65 5.66 -14.92 10.71
N THR A 66 5.66 -14.24 9.58
CA THR A 66 5.81 -14.87 8.25
C THR A 66 7.26 -14.86 7.80
N ARG A 67 7.68 -15.90 7.06
CA ARG A 67 9.03 -15.94 6.44
C ARG A 67 9.15 -15.01 5.24
N GLY A 68 8.04 -14.53 4.72
CA GLY A 68 7.93 -13.60 3.61
C GLY A 68 6.45 -13.31 3.34
N ALA A 69 6.14 -12.09 2.93
CA ALA A 69 4.80 -11.65 2.59
C ALA A 69 4.84 -10.47 1.63
N VAL A 70 3.73 -10.25 0.93
CA VAL A 70 3.43 -8.99 0.26
C VAL A 70 2.56 -8.17 1.19
N LEU A 71 2.98 -6.94 1.49
CA LEU A 71 2.31 -6.02 2.41
C LEU A 71 1.69 -4.89 1.60
N ASP A 72 0.38 -4.71 1.69
CA ASP A 72 -0.36 -3.59 1.11
C ASP A 72 -0.98 -2.73 2.22
N ASN A 73 -0.69 -1.43 2.17
CA ASN A 73 -1.22 -0.45 3.10
C ASN A 73 -1.11 0.97 2.50
N TRP A 74 -1.83 1.91 3.08
CA TRP A 74 -1.49 3.33 3.00
C TRP A 74 -0.37 3.65 3.99
N TRP A 75 0.86 3.75 3.46
CA TRP A 75 2.06 3.95 4.27
C TRP A 75 2.28 5.43 4.59
N HIS A 76 2.35 5.76 5.87
CA HIS A 76 2.74 7.08 6.32
C HIS A 76 4.27 7.23 6.25
N HIS A 77 4.77 8.14 5.42
CA HIS A 77 6.22 8.30 5.15
C HIS A 77 7.05 8.61 6.41
N GLU A 78 6.45 9.27 7.41
CA GLU A 78 7.14 9.62 8.65
C GLU A 78 7.34 8.42 9.60
N THR A 79 6.40 7.48 9.62
CA THR A 79 6.37 6.42 10.64
C THR A 79 6.55 5.01 10.08
N ALA A 80 6.07 4.75 8.85
CA ALA A 80 6.12 3.42 8.27
C ALA A 80 7.54 2.90 8.04
N PRO A 81 8.53 3.70 7.56
CA PRO A 81 9.87 3.17 7.31
C PRO A 81 10.53 2.60 8.57
N ALA A 82 10.39 3.24 9.72
CA ALA A 82 10.93 2.74 10.98
C ALA A 82 10.28 1.40 11.36
N ARG A 83 8.95 1.36 11.42
CA ARG A 83 8.21 0.13 11.75
C ARG A 83 8.48 -1.03 10.77
N LEU A 84 8.63 -0.74 9.48
CA LEU A 84 8.94 -1.77 8.48
C LEU A 84 10.35 -2.34 8.68
N ARG A 85 11.33 -1.51 9.02
CA ARG A 85 12.70 -1.99 9.33
C ARG A 85 12.75 -2.86 10.58
N GLU A 86 11.91 -2.60 11.58
CA GLU A 86 11.77 -3.43 12.78
C GLU A 86 11.29 -4.86 12.50
N LEU A 87 10.62 -5.11 11.37
CA LEU A 87 10.27 -6.47 10.97
C LEU A 87 11.52 -7.36 10.70
N GLY A 88 12.65 -6.73 10.48
CA GLY A 88 13.87 -7.44 10.07
C GLY A 88 13.78 -8.03 8.66
N GLY A 89 14.84 -8.73 8.27
CA GLY A 89 14.88 -9.38 6.97
C GLY A 89 15.01 -8.40 5.79
N ARG A 90 14.77 -8.93 4.60
CA ARG A 90 14.92 -8.18 3.36
C ARG A 90 13.65 -7.41 3.01
N LEU A 91 13.73 -6.09 3.02
CA LEU A 91 12.67 -5.22 2.54
C LEU A 91 12.90 -4.90 1.05
N VAL A 92 11.94 -5.26 0.20
CA VAL A 92 11.89 -4.87 -1.22
C VAL A 92 10.66 -4.03 -1.40
N GLU A 93 10.82 -2.81 -1.92
CA GLU A 93 9.71 -1.90 -2.19
C GLU A 93 9.32 -1.97 -3.67
N VAL A 94 8.03 -2.15 -3.93
CA VAL A 94 7.40 -1.97 -5.25
C VAL A 94 6.57 -0.71 -5.18
N PHE A 95 7.03 0.33 -5.85
CA PHE A 95 6.36 1.62 -5.86
C PHE A 95 5.46 1.75 -7.09
N CYS A 96 4.16 1.87 -6.85
CA CYS A 96 3.18 2.14 -7.89
C CYS A 96 3.23 3.63 -8.26
N ASP A 97 3.91 3.95 -9.36
CA ASP A 97 4.03 5.29 -9.90
C ASP A 97 2.80 5.58 -10.78
N CYS A 98 1.96 6.48 -10.30
CA CYS A 98 0.69 6.84 -10.92
C CYS A 98 0.53 8.36 -10.91
N ASP A 99 0.07 8.92 -12.02
CA ASP A 99 -0.27 10.36 -12.06
C ASP A 99 -1.30 10.69 -10.98
N PRO A 100 -1.06 11.74 -10.16
CA PRO A 100 -1.97 12.10 -9.09
C PRO A 100 -3.41 12.43 -9.53
N ALA A 101 -3.60 12.98 -10.75
CA ALA A 101 -4.94 13.27 -11.25
C ALA A 101 -5.68 11.97 -11.58
N LEU A 102 -5.01 11.03 -12.24
CA LEU A 102 -5.57 9.72 -12.54
C LEU A 102 -5.87 8.92 -11.26
N ALA A 103 -4.98 8.98 -10.28
CA ALA A 103 -5.21 8.35 -8.98
C ALA A 103 -6.42 8.97 -8.26
N ALA A 104 -6.60 10.29 -8.33
CA ALA A 104 -7.75 10.99 -7.76
C ALA A 104 -9.05 10.63 -8.49
N GLU A 105 -9.06 10.55 -9.81
CA GLU A 105 -10.20 10.10 -10.62
C GLU A 105 -10.61 8.67 -10.22
N ARG A 106 -9.65 7.73 -10.20
CA ARG A 106 -9.88 6.34 -9.76
C ARG A 106 -10.39 6.27 -8.32
N PHE A 107 -9.89 7.15 -7.43
CA PHE A 107 -10.37 7.23 -6.05
C PHE A 107 -11.84 7.62 -5.97
N GLN A 108 -12.29 8.60 -6.77
CA GLN A 108 -13.69 9.03 -6.80
C GLN A 108 -14.62 7.99 -7.43
N ALA A 109 -14.13 7.23 -8.41
CA ALA A 109 -14.92 6.23 -9.12
C ALA A 109 -15.13 4.93 -8.34
N ARG A 110 -14.24 4.63 -7.36
CA ARG A 110 -14.31 3.35 -6.62
C ARG A 110 -15.41 3.35 -5.57
N THR A 111 -15.99 2.17 -5.36
CA THR A 111 -16.83 1.87 -4.20
C THR A 111 -16.00 1.16 -3.14
N ARG A 112 -16.09 1.61 -1.89
CA ARG A 112 -15.41 0.98 -0.74
C ARG A 112 -16.42 0.67 0.37
N HIS A 113 -15.97 -0.14 1.33
CA HIS A 113 -16.73 -0.43 2.52
C HIS A 113 -17.14 0.88 3.24
N PRO A 114 -18.40 1.01 3.72
CA PRO A 114 -18.89 2.26 4.36
C PRO A 114 -18.03 2.73 5.54
N GLY A 115 -17.38 1.81 6.24
CA GLY A 115 -16.50 2.11 7.37
C GLY A 115 -15.29 2.99 7.05
N HIS A 116 -14.89 3.09 5.77
CA HIS A 116 -13.81 4.01 5.37
C HIS A 116 -14.23 5.48 5.47
N LEU A 117 -15.53 5.77 5.50
CA LEU A 117 -16.09 7.13 5.57
C LEU A 117 -15.61 8.03 4.43
N ASP A 118 -15.31 7.44 3.27
CA ASP A 118 -14.89 8.20 2.10
C ASP A 118 -16.04 9.08 1.61
N ARG A 119 -15.78 10.40 1.51
CA ARG A 119 -16.77 11.36 1.00
C ARG A 119 -16.48 11.67 -0.46
N ARG A 120 -17.52 11.81 -1.26
CA ARG A 120 -17.39 12.37 -2.61
C ARG A 120 -16.97 13.84 -2.49
N GLN A 121 -15.98 14.21 -3.27
CA GLN A 121 -15.43 15.57 -3.33
C GLN A 121 -15.95 16.27 -4.59
N SER A 122 -16.10 17.60 -4.54
CA SER A 122 -16.37 18.37 -5.74
C SER A 122 -15.15 18.40 -6.68
N PRO A 123 -15.33 18.71 -7.99
CA PRO A 123 -14.21 18.81 -8.91
C PRO A 123 -13.11 19.78 -8.45
N GLU A 124 -13.49 20.90 -7.83
CA GLU A 124 -12.56 21.90 -7.30
C GLU A 124 -11.74 21.34 -6.13
N GLN A 125 -12.38 20.62 -5.20
CA GLN A 125 -11.70 19.95 -4.08
C GLN A 125 -10.74 18.87 -4.58
N VAL A 126 -11.10 18.14 -5.61
CA VAL A 126 -10.23 17.14 -6.25
C VAL A 126 -9.01 17.82 -6.87
N ALA A 127 -9.21 18.92 -7.63
CA ALA A 127 -8.11 19.65 -8.27
C ALA A 127 -7.15 20.23 -7.24
N GLU A 128 -7.65 20.83 -6.15
CA GLU A 128 -6.83 21.34 -5.05
C GLU A 128 -6.02 20.21 -4.39
N ARG A 129 -6.66 19.08 -4.11
CA ARG A 129 -5.98 17.90 -3.54
C ARG A 129 -4.89 17.36 -4.45
N VAL A 130 -5.14 17.30 -5.76
CA VAL A 130 -4.13 16.87 -6.75
C VAL A 130 -2.94 17.84 -6.75
N ALA A 131 -3.19 19.15 -6.71
CA ALA A 131 -2.12 20.14 -6.64
C ALA A 131 -1.26 19.98 -5.38
N VAL A 132 -1.90 19.77 -4.22
CA VAL A 132 -1.20 19.51 -2.96
C VAL A 132 -0.37 18.21 -3.06
N ILE A 133 -0.94 17.13 -3.57
CA ILE A 133 -0.21 15.87 -3.72
C ILE A 133 1.00 16.04 -4.64
N ARG A 134 0.85 16.71 -5.79
CA ARG A 134 1.98 16.98 -6.70
C ARG A 134 3.10 17.77 -6.05
N ALA A 135 2.75 18.68 -5.15
CA ALA A 135 3.74 19.52 -4.44
C ALA A 135 4.40 18.81 -3.25
N THR A 136 3.72 17.88 -2.59
CA THR A 136 4.14 17.36 -1.27
C THR A 136 4.38 15.86 -1.20
N PHE A 137 3.88 15.08 -2.17
CA PHE A 137 4.06 13.62 -2.12
C PHE A 137 5.51 13.24 -2.37
N PRO A 138 6.19 12.60 -1.41
CA PRO A 138 7.63 12.36 -1.49
C PRO A 138 8.01 11.14 -2.36
N GLY A 139 7.03 10.50 -3.00
CA GLY A 139 7.27 9.30 -3.81
C GLY A 139 7.43 8.03 -2.98
N PRO A 140 8.41 7.15 -3.29
CA PRO A 140 8.63 5.91 -2.57
C PRO A 140 9.10 6.12 -1.14
N LEU A 141 8.89 5.12 -0.27
CA LEU A 141 9.24 5.14 1.15
C LEU A 141 10.75 5.14 1.41
N ARG A 142 11.56 4.66 0.45
CA ARG A 142 13.03 4.58 0.57
C ARG A 142 13.47 3.80 1.82
N LEU A 143 13.12 2.52 1.85
CA LEU A 143 13.35 1.63 2.99
C LEU A 143 14.82 1.24 3.22
N GLY A 144 15.72 1.65 2.35
CA GLY A 144 17.15 1.28 2.38
C GLY A 144 17.46 -0.04 1.65
N GLY A 145 16.45 -0.75 1.17
CA GLY A 145 16.56 -1.94 0.34
C GLY A 145 16.27 -1.67 -1.13
N PRO A 146 16.18 -2.74 -1.95
CA PRO A 146 15.82 -2.62 -3.36
C PRO A 146 14.47 -1.94 -3.58
N LEU A 147 14.41 -1.09 -4.60
CA LEU A 147 13.20 -0.38 -5.03
C LEU A 147 12.94 -0.69 -6.50
N LEU A 148 11.72 -1.09 -6.82
CA LEU A 148 11.20 -1.22 -8.17
C LEU A 148 10.05 -0.25 -8.38
N ALA A 149 10.25 0.79 -9.18
CA ALA A 149 9.16 1.64 -9.64
C ALA A 149 8.43 0.97 -10.82
N VAL A 150 7.11 0.96 -10.73
CA VAL A 150 6.20 0.40 -11.73
C VAL A 150 5.22 1.47 -12.14
N ASP A 151 5.22 1.83 -13.43
CA ASP A 151 4.20 2.72 -13.98
C ASP A 151 2.85 2.00 -13.91
N THR A 152 1.91 2.61 -13.21
CA THR A 152 0.55 2.09 -13.00
C THR A 152 -0.52 3.01 -13.59
N ASN A 153 -0.14 3.91 -14.50
CA ASN A 153 -1.08 4.72 -15.24
C ASN A 153 -1.96 3.84 -16.14
N ASP A 154 -1.37 2.82 -16.74
CA ASP A 154 -2.05 1.81 -17.53
C ASP A 154 -2.12 0.45 -16.80
N ARG A 155 -2.69 -0.54 -17.51
CA ARG A 155 -2.75 -1.91 -17.01
C ARG A 155 -1.35 -2.51 -16.93
N VAL A 156 -0.97 -2.96 -15.75
CA VAL A 156 0.30 -3.63 -15.49
C VAL A 156 0.18 -5.13 -15.76
N ASP A 157 1.18 -5.71 -16.45
CA ASP A 157 1.36 -7.16 -16.53
C ASP A 157 2.16 -7.66 -15.31
N PRO A 158 1.55 -8.43 -14.38
CA PRO A 158 2.22 -8.90 -13.18
C PRO A 158 3.44 -9.78 -13.47
N ALA A 159 3.38 -10.61 -14.51
CA ALA A 159 4.49 -11.48 -14.89
C ALA A 159 5.75 -10.69 -15.29
N THR A 160 5.56 -9.55 -15.97
CA THR A 160 6.66 -8.64 -16.29
C THR A 160 7.26 -8.01 -15.04
N VAL A 161 6.44 -7.60 -14.07
CA VAL A 161 6.92 -7.06 -12.79
C VAL A 161 7.67 -8.13 -11.99
N THR A 162 7.16 -9.36 -11.93
CA THR A 162 7.81 -10.49 -11.25
C THR A 162 9.17 -10.81 -11.84
N ARG A 163 9.32 -10.81 -13.19
CA ARG A 163 10.63 -10.97 -13.84
C ARG A 163 11.62 -9.88 -13.43
N ARG A 164 11.18 -8.63 -13.33
CA ARG A 164 12.02 -7.50 -12.86
C ARG A 164 12.36 -7.59 -11.38
N LEU A 165 11.50 -8.19 -10.57
CA LEU A 165 11.73 -8.42 -9.14
C LEU A 165 12.70 -9.57 -8.86
N ALA A 166 12.76 -10.59 -9.70
CA ALA A 166 13.57 -11.79 -9.45
C ALA A 166 15.02 -11.49 -9.06
N PRO A 167 15.80 -10.66 -9.79
CA PRO A 167 17.17 -10.33 -9.38
C PRO A 167 17.22 -9.53 -8.07
N LEU A 168 16.22 -8.70 -7.80
CA LEU A 168 16.14 -7.93 -6.56
C LEU A 168 15.83 -8.80 -5.34
N LEU A 169 15.11 -9.90 -5.52
CA LEU A 169 14.80 -10.86 -4.48
C LEU A 169 15.96 -11.84 -4.23
N ALA A 170 16.76 -12.15 -5.24
CA ALA A 170 17.88 -13.09 -5.16
C ALA A 170 19.19 -12.49 -4.64
N ALA A 171 19.38 -11.16 -4.74
CA ALA A 171 20.63 -10.52 -4.33
C ALA A 171 20.91 -10.75 -2.83
N PRO A 172 22.14 -10.98 -2.38
CA PRO A 172 22.45 -11.17 -0.96
C PRO A 172 22.08 -9.92 -0.15
N VAL A 173 21.65 -10.13 1.11
CA VAL A 173 21.48 -9.02 2.06
C VAL A 173 22.89 -8.53 2.40
N LEU A 174 23.23 -7.31 2.02
CA LEU A 174 24.48 -6.71 2.45
C LEU A 174 24.40 -6.48 3.97
N PRO A 175 25.40 -6.93 4.75
CA PRO A 175 25.47 -6.57 6.16
C PRO A 175 25.57 -5.04 6.27
N GLY A 176 24.66 -4.43 7.05
CA GLY A 176 24.71 -3.01 7.40
C GLY A 176 25.78 -2.70 8.43
#